data_4025344c83c05755d5b753bb0cd619a7
#
_entry.id   4025344c83c05755d5b753bb0cd619a7
#
_cell.length_a   1.000
_cell.length_b   1.000
_cell.length_c   1.000
_cell.angle_alpha   90.00
_cell.angle_beta   90.00
_cell.angle_gamma   90.00
#
_symmetry.space_group_name_H-M   'P 1'
#
loop_
_entity.id
_entity.type
_entity.pdbx_description
1 polymer ?
#
loop_
_entity_poly.entity_id
_entity_poly.type
_entity_poly.pdbx_seq_one_letter_code
_entity_poly.pdbx_strand_id
1 'polypeptide(L)'
;MREMVQFYARQRHIKWKWQAIDSKSCPAPLGGSQTGKSPVDRGKQGSKVHLLVDRRGAPLSVVITGANSHDKWSADDLIISIVVPRPDTQQHLCADRGYDFEDVLQFVEEARYVAHIKHKRRRGEPILEDCSIPGETRYPARRWVVERTLGWLTKRRSIRIRWCKKSENWCALIQFACAHILMSLAIYG
;
A
#
# COMPACT_ATOMS: atom_id res chain seq x y z
N MET A 1 1.77 -6.59 -14.37
CA MET A 1 1.89 -5.30 -13.65
C MET A 1 3.16 -4.55 -14.02
N ARG A 2 4.35 -5.14 -13.95
CA ARG A 2 5.65 -4.50 -14.24
C ARG A 2 5.62 -3.65 -15.52
N GLU A 3 5.28 -4.24 -16.65
CA GLU A 3 5.21 -3.56 -17.96
C GLU A 3 4.27 -2.35 -17.97
N MET A 4 3.13 -2.46 -17.26
CA MET A 4 2.17 -1.35 -17.15
C MET A 4 2.69 -0.21 -16.28
N VAL A 5 3.41 -0.50 -15.20
CA VAL A 5 4.07 0.54 -14.39
C VAL A 5 5.13 1.26 -15.21
N GLN A 6 5.95 0.51 -15.96
CA GLN A 6 6.98 1.07 -16.84
C GLN A 6 6.35 1.91 -17.97
N PHE A 7 5.27 1.43 -18.58
CA PHE A 7 4.53 2.21 -19.58
C PHE A 7 4.01 3.51 -19.00
N TYR A 8 3.34 3.45 -17.82
CA TYR A 8 2.79 4.59 -17.11
C TYR A 8 3.89 5.59 -16.71
N ALA A 9 5.08 5.10 -16.32
CA ALA A 9 6.25 5.93 -16.03
C ALA A 9 6.79 6.62 -17.29
N ARG A 10 6.94 5.90 -18.40
CA ARG A 10 7.41 6.48 -19.68
C ARG A 10 6.51 7.61 -20.17
N GLN A 11 5.22 7.50 -19.93
CA GLN A 11 4.25 8.57 -20.23
C GLN A 11 4.26 9.73 -19.21
N ARG A 12 5.18 9.71 -18.23
CA ARG A 12 5.27 10.70 -17.13
C ARG A 12 3.98 10.86 -16.32
N HIS A 13 3.18 9.81 -16.22
CA HIS A 13 1.91 9.84 -15.50
C HIS A 13 2.05 9.66 -14.01
N ILE A 14 3.15 9.03 -13.51
CA ILE A 14 3.38 8.82 -12.07
C ILE A 14 3.52 10.17 -11.36
N LYS A 15 2.74 10.36 -10.32
CA LYS A 15 2.74 11.58 -9.50
C LYS A 15 3.52 11.35 -8.20
N TRP A 16 4.84 11.40 -8.31
CA TRP A 16 5.82 11.01 -7.30
C TRP A 16 5.77 11.81 -5.99
N LYS A 17 5.30 13.06 -6.02
CA LYS A 17 5.34 13.94 -4.84
C LYS A 17 4.65 13.32 -3.62
N TRP A 18 3.53 12.58 -3.82
CA TRP A 18 2.77 11.93 -2.77
C TRP A 18 2.53 10.48 -3.10
N GLN A 19 2.80 9.63 -2.12
CA GLN A 19 2.54 8.20 -2.19
C GLN A 19 1.81 7.77 -0.91
N ALA A 20 1.10 6.65 -0.98
CA ALA A 20 0.42 6.11 0.19
C ALA A 20 0.53 4.59 0.21
N ILE A 21 0.72 4.05 1.42
CA ILE A 21 0.70 2.60 1.67
C ILE A 21 -0.44 2.25 2.61
N ASP A 22 -1.07 1.11 2.35
CA ASP A 22 -2.05 0.51 3.24
C ASP A 22 -2.21 -0.97 2.89
N SER A 23 -2.92 -1.70 3.75
CA SER A 23 -3.20 -3.12 3.56
C SER A 23 -4.68 -3.44 3.66
N LYS A 24 -5.07 -4.56 3.06
CA LYS A 24 -6.41 -5.10 3.20
C LYS A 24 -6.39 -6.61 3.35
N SER A 25 -7.01 -7.10 4.42
CA SER A 25 -7.23 -8.53 4.63
C SER A 25 -8.35 -9.05 3.73
N CYS A 26 -8.10 -10.21 3.13
CA CYS A 26 -9.04 -10.94 2.30
C CYS A 26 -9.19 -12.37 2.85
N PRO A 27 -10.42 -12.88 3.03
CA PRO A 27 -10.64 -14.25 3.46
C PRO A 27 -10.02 -15.25 2.49
N ALA A 28 -9.43 -16.34 3.03
CA ALA A 28 -8.86 -17.45 2.28
C ALA A 28 -9.41 -18.78 2.81
N PRO A 29 -10.68 -19.12 2.53
CA PRO A 29 -11.36 -20.27 3.17
C PRO A 29 -10.69 -21.61 2.88
N LEU A 30 -9.97 -21.74 1.78
CA LEU A 30 -9.23 -22.94 1.42
C LEU A 30 -7.81 -22.99 2.01
N GLY A 31 -7.40 -21.95 2.76
CA GLY A 31 -6.02 -21.82 3.25
C GLY A 31 -4.99 -21.73 2.12
N GLY A 32 -3.78 -22.23 2.37
CA GLY A 32 -2.67 -22.28 1.41
C GLY A 32 -1.46 -21.45 1.83
N SER A 33 -0.51 -21.28 0.91
CA SER A 33 0.71 -20.48 1.16
C SER A 33 0.37 -19.02 1.44
N GLN A 34 1.11 -18.37 2.31
CA GLN A 34 0.87 -16.98 2.74
C GLN A 34 -0.57 -16.70 3.22
N THR A 35 -1.12 -17.64 4.03
CA THR A 35 -2.35 -17.44 4.78
C THR A 35 -2.06 -17.49 6.27
N GLY A 36 -2.90 -16.84 7.06
CA GLY A 36 -2.81 -16.88 8.51
C GLY A 36 -4.13 -16.50 9.17
N LYS A 37 -4.26 -16.76 10.47
CA LYS A 37 -5.46 -16.44 11.24
C LYS A 37 -5.61 -14.93 11.37
N SER A 38 -6.69 -14.38 10.84
CA SER A 38 -6.95 -12.94 10.90
C SER A 38 -7.31 -12.50 12.32
N PRO A 39 -6.59 -11.55 12.92
CA PRO A 39 -6.92 -11.02 14.24
C PRO A 39 -8.23 -10.21 14.25
N VAL A 40 -8.66 -9.71 13.09
CA VAL A 40 -9.83 -8.84 12.95
C VAL A 40 -11.07 -9.56 12.40
N ASP A 41 -10.92 -10.81 11.92
CA ASP A 41 -12.03 -11.65 11.39
C ASP A 41 -12.14 -12.98 12.16
N ARG A 42 -12.26 -12.89 13.48
CA ARG A 42 -12.53 -14.04 14.38
C ARG A 42 -11.59 -15.24 14.17
N GLY A 43 -10.33 -14.99 13.85
CA GLY A 43 -9.34 -16.04 13.61
C GLY A 43 -9.52 -16.84 12.32
N LYS A 44 -10.38 -16.40 11.39
CA LYS A 44 -10.51 -17.06 10.08
C LYS A 44 -9.24 -16.94 9.26
N GLN A 45 -9.00 -17.94 8.42
CA GLN A 45 -7.87 -17.93 7.50
C GLN A 45 -8.02 -16.82 6.46
N GLY A 46 -6.95 -16.05 6.27
CA GLY A 46 -6.92 -14.94 5.33
C GLY A 46 -5.52 -14.61 4.85
N SER A 47 -5.45 -13.78 3.83
CA SER A 47 -4.22 -13.15 3.35
C SER A 47 -4.41 -11.65 3.31
N LYS A 48 -3.31 -10.89 3.41
CA LYS A 48 -3.31 -9.44 3.23
C LYS A 48 -2.72 -9.07 1.88
N VAL A 49 -3.34 -8.09 1.24
CA VAL A 49 -2.78 -7.35 0.11
C VAL A 49 -2.25 -6.03 0.65
N HIS A 50 -0.96 -5.82 0.55
CA HIS A 50 -0.32 -4.54 0.82
C HIS A 50 -0.08 -3.82 -0.50
N LEU A 51 -0.39 -2.54 -0.55
CA LEU A 51 -0.34 -1.75 -1.77
C LEU A 51 0.35 -0.42 -1.53
N LEU A 52 1.23 -0.05 -2.45
CA LEU A 52 1.78 1.29 -2.55
C LEU A 52 1.24 1.94 -3.83
N VAL A 53 0.70 3.14 -3.68
CA VAL A 53 0.13 3.92 -4.79
C VAL A 53 0.72 5.32 -4.86
N ASP A 54 0.67 5.93 -6.04
CA ASP A 54 0.97 7.34 -6.22
C ASP A 54 -0.20 8.26 -5.79
N ARG A 55 -0.02 9.56 -5.93
CA ARG A 55 -1.05 10.60 -5.61
C ARG A 55 -2.40 10.37 -6.28
N ARG A 56 -2.45 9.71 -7.43
CA ARG A 56 -3.69 9.44 -8.20
C ARG A 56 -4.29 8.09 -7.85
N GLY A 57 -3.62 7.27 -7.06
CA GLY A 57 -4.02 5.90 -6.75
C GLY A 57 -3.52 4.89 -7.77
N ALA A 58 -2.55 5.25 -8.59
CA ALA A 58 -1.89 4.31 -9.50
C ALA A 58 -1.06 3.31 -8.71
N PRO A 59 -1.32 1.99 -8.81
CA PRO A 59 -0.55 0.96 -8.11
C PRO A 59 0.90 0.92 -8.60
N LEU A 60 1.87 1.18 -7.72
CA LEU A 60 3.30 1.12 -8.03
C LEU A 60 3.93 -0.19 -7.60
N SER A 61 3.52 -0.72 -6.45
CA SER A 61 3.97 -2.03 -5.95
C SER A 61 2.87 -2.73 -5.16
N VAL A 62 2.98 -4.05 -5.06
CA VAL A 62 2.07 -4.91 -4.30
C VAL A 62 2.84 -6.05 -3.64
N VAL A 63 2.53 -6.31 -2.37
CA VAL A 63 3.08 -7.40 -1.58
C VAL A 63 1.92 -8.18 -0.96
N ILE A 64 2.09 -9.49 -0.79
CA ILE A 64 1.10 -10.38 -0.15
C ILE A 64 1.72 -11.02 1.09
N THR A 65 0.94 -11.04 2.17
CA THR A 65 1.31 -11.75 3.41
C THR A 65 0.14 -12.55 3.96
N GLY A 66 0.39 -13.35 4.98
CA GLY A 66 -0.68 -13.94 5.78
C GLY A 66 -1.45 -12.87 6.56
N ALA A 67 -2.74 -13.08 6.84
CA ALA A 67 -3.55 -12.13 7.59
C ALA A 67 -3.07 -11.89 9.03
N ASN A 68 -2.26 -12.80 9.58
CA ASN A 68 -1.62 -12.68 10.89
C ASN A 68 -0.32 -11.86 10.87
N SER A 69 0.23 -11.54 9.70
CA SER A 69 1.42 -10.71 9.58
C SER A 69 1.11 -9.26 9.96
N HIS A 70 2.02 -8.62 10.70
CA HIS A 70 1.87 -7.21 11.00
C HIS A 70 2.24 -6.35 9.79
N ASP A 71 1.50 -5.26 9.55
CA ASP A 71 1.64 -4.43 8.34
C ASP A 71 3.02 -3.79 8.22
N LYS A 72 3.69 -3.51 9.35
CA LYS A 72 5.03 -2.93 9.36
C LYS A 72 6.05 -3.73 8.55
N TRP A 73 5.96 -5.08 8.56
CA TRP A 73 6.90 -5.96 7.87
C TRP A 73 6.86 -5.90 6.35
N SER A 74 5.87 -5.22 5.79
CA SER A 74 5.71 -5.07 4.34
C SER A 74 6.02 -3.67 3.83
N ALA A 75 6.37 -2.71 4.69
CA ALA A 75 6.67 -1.35 4.27
C ALA A 75 7.91 -1.29 3.38
N ASP A 76 8.98 -1.96 3.82
CA ASP A 76 10.26 -2.02 3.11
C ASP A 76 10.09 -2.71 1.76
N ASP A 77 9.46 -3.90 1.77
CA ASP A 77 9.19 -4.68 0.57
C ASP A 77 8.38 -3.88 -0.47
N LEU A 78 7.40 -3.10 -0.03
CA LEU A 78 6.60 -2.25 -0.93
C LEU A 78 7.46 -1.19 -1.61
N ILE A 79 8.34 -0.51 -0.87
CA ILE A 79 9.21 0.54 -1.40
C ILE A 79 10.26 -0.06 -2.33
N ILE A 80 10.91 -1.16 -1.93
CA ILE A 80 11.93 -1.86 -2.71
C ILE A 80 11.35 -2.46 -4.00
N SER A 81 10.09 -2.90 -3.97
CA SER A 81 9.42 -3.54 -5.12
C SER A 81 8.96 -2.57 -6.21
N ILE A 82 9.17 -1.25 -6.05
CA ILE A 82 8.88 -0.29 -7.12
C ILE A 82 9.80 -0.57 -8.31
N VAL A 83 9.21 -0.95 -9.44
CA VAL A 83 9.95 -1.49 -10.61
C VAL A 83 10.54 -0.43 -11.55
N VAL A 84 10.36 0.84 -11.23
CA VAL A 84 10.88 1.99 -11.99
C VAL A 84 11.68 2.90 -11.06
N PRO A 85 12.73 3.56 -11.56
CA PRO A 85 13.53 4.46 -10.73
C PRO A 85 12.67 5.63 -10.25
N ARG A 86 12.78 5.92 -8.96
CA ARG A 86 12.16 7.10 -8.37
C ARG A 86 13.03 8.33 -8.67
N PRO A 87 12.42 9.51 -8.92
CA PRO A 87 13.19 10.74 -9.12
C PRO A 87 13.90 11.15 -7.82
N ASP A 88 15.03 11.81 -7.94
CA ASP A 88 15.79 12.36 -6.81
C ASP A 88 15.17 13.70 -6.33
N THR A 89 13.91 13.67 -5.98
CA THR A 89 13.15 14.80 -5.44
C THR A 89 12.53 14.39 -4.13
N GLN A 90 12.26 15.34 -3.24
CA GLN A 90 11.57 15.06 -1.99
C GLN A 90 10.19 14.47 -2.26
N GLN A 91 9.92 13.34 -1.65
CA GLN A 91 8.66 12.60 -1.77
C GLN A 91 8.03 12.43 -0.39
N HIS A 92 6.71 12.30 -0.33
CA HIS A 92 5.94 12.16 0.88
C HIS A 92 5.24 10.80 0.89
N LEU A 93 5.37 10.07 2.00
CA LEU A 93 4.74 8.76 2.19
C LEU A 93 3.69 8.83 3.30
N CYS A 94 2.44 8.54 2.96
CA CYS A 94 1.34 8.46 3.90
C CYS A 94 1.08 7.01 4.28
N ALA A 95 0.97 6.72 5.59
CA ALA A 95 0.58 5.40 6.07
C ALA A 95 -0.30 5.50 7.32
N ASP A 96 -0.91 4.36 7.69
CA ASP A 96 -1.71 4.27 8.92
C ASP A 96 -0.81 4.16 10.16
N ARG A 97 -1.38 4.37 11.33
CA ARG A 97 -0.76 4.14 12.65
C ARG A 97 -0.21 2.72 12.82
N GLY A 98 -0.67 1.78 12.02
CA GLY A 98 -0.10 0.43 11.91
C GLY A 98 1.36 0.39 11.55
N TYR A 99 1.88 1.45 10.91
CA TYR A 99 3.26 1.61 10.46
C TYR A 99 4.10 2.50 11.39
N ASP A 100 3.55 3.00 12.50
CA ASP A 100 4.27 3.84 13.46
C ASP A 100 5.20 3.00 14.35
N PHE A 101 6.37 2.71 13.81
CA PHE A 101 7.48 2.00 14.45
C PHE A 101 8.79 2.67 14.05
N GLU A 102 9.72 2.72 14.97
CA GLU A 102 11.01 3.39 14.78
C GLU A 102 11.80 2.84 13.58
N ASP A 103 11.85 1.51 13.45
CA ASP A 103 12.48 0.81 12.33
C ASP A 103 11.87 1.18 10.98
N VAL A 104 10.52 1.30 10.91
CA VAL A 104 9.82 1.72 9.69
C VAL A 104 10.10 3.19 9.36
N LEU A 105 10.06 4.06 10.37
CA LEU A 105 10.33 5.50 10.19
C LEU A 105 11.76 5.73 9.71
N GLN A 106 12.73 5.04 10.30
CA GLN A 106 14.12 5.10 9.88
C GLN A 106 14.28 4.63 8.42
N PHE A 107 13.70 3.49 8.05
CA PHE A 107 13.76 2.99 6.67
C PHE A 107 13.12 3.96 5.66
N VAL A 108 11.97 4.55 6.01
CA VAL A 108 11.25 5.51 5.17
C VAL A 108 12.12 6.77 4.94
N GLU A 109 12.83 7.24 5.98
CA GLU A 109 13.74 8.37 5.89
C GLU A 109 14.98 8.04 5.05
N GLU A 110 15.62 6.88 5.28
CA GLU A 110 16.74 6.37 4.47
C GLU A 110 16.35 6.23 2.99
N ALA A 111 15.10 5.84 2.72
CA ALA A 111 14.51 5.80 1.39
C ALA A 111 14.15 7.21 0.85
N ARG A 112 14.54 8.29 1.54
CA ARG A 112 14.30 9.71 1.17
C ARG A 112 12.83 10.10 1.03
N TYR A 113 11.99 9.54 1.89
CA TYR A 113 10.62 10.01 2.06
C TYR A 113 10.49 10.90 3.30
N VAL A 114 9.56 11.85 3.23
CA VAL A 114 8.99 12.50 4.42
C VAL A 114 7.80 11.65 4.86
N ALA A 115 7.89 11.07 6.06
CA ALA A 115 6.85 10.21 6.61
C ALA A 115 5.64 11.03 7.12
N HIS A 116 4.45 10.65 6.70
CA HIS A 116 3.17 11.14 7.22
C HIS A 116 2.41 9.99 7.87
N ILE A 117 2.91 9.54 9.01
CA ILE A 117 2.38 8.42 9.79
C ILE A 117 1.92 8.99 11.15
N LYS A 118 0.63 8.80 11.47
CA LYS A 118 0.10 9.27 12.75
C LYS A 118 0.72 8.49 13.91
N HIS A 119 1.31 9.21 14.85
CA HIS A 119 1.91 8.61 16.04
C HIS A 119 0.87 7.85 16.89
N LYS A 120 1.25 6.66 17.38
CA LYS A 120 0.49 5.89 18.37
C LYS A 120 0.69 6.51 19.74
N ARG A 121 -0.25 7.35 20.14
CA ARG A 121 -0.22 7.97 21.46
C ARG A 121 -0.25 6.91 22.56
N ARG A 122 0.77 6.91 23.43
CA ARG A 122 0.75 6.18 24.69
C ARG A 122 0.03 6.98 25.76
N ARG A 123 -0.51 6.30 26.78
CA ARG A 123 -1.20 6.96 27.90
C ARG A 123 -0.22 7.91 28.62
N GLY A 124 -0.53 9.20 28.66
CA GLY A 124 0.31 10.22 29.28
C GLY A 124 1.21 11.02 28.34
N GLU A 125 1.31 10.64 27.05
CA GLU A 125 2.06 11.44 26.07
C GLU A 125 1.27 12.67 25.61
N PRO A 126 1.95 13.80 25.34
CA PRO A 126 1.31 14.98 24.78
C PRO A 126 0.73 14.67 23.38
N ILE A 127 -0.29 15.44 23.00
CA ILE A 127 -0.83 15.38 21.62
C ILE A 127 0.20 16.06 20.72
N LEU A 128 0.97 15.27 19.96
CA LEU A 128 1.75 15.80 18.87
C LEU A 128 0.78 16.21 17.76
N GLU A 129 0.87 17.46 17.33
CA GLU A 129 0.12 17.91 16.15
C GLU A 129 0.52 17.06 14.93
N ASP A 130 -0.46 16.75 14.07
CA ASP A 130 -0.19 16.09 12.79
C ASP A 130 0.92 16.88 12.07
N CYS A 131 1.94 16.17 11.56
CA CYS A 131 3.02 16.77 10.79
C CYS A 131 2.43 17.54 9.60
N SER A 132 2.07 18.80 9.82
CA SER A 132 1.70 19.69 8.75
C SER A 132 2.94 19.99 7.93
N ILE A 133 2.86 19.85 6.62
CA ILE A 133 3.94 20.30 5.75
C ILE A 133 3.98 21.82 5.89
N PRO A 134 5.14 22.41 6.22
CA PRO A 134 5.27 23.86 6.27
C PRO A 134 4.79 24.48 4.96
N GLY A 135 3.75 25.34 5.03
CA GLY A 135 3.14 25.99 3.87
C GLY A 135 1.95 25.27 3.21
N GLU A 136 1.61 24.04 3.60
CA GLU A 136 0.40 23.34 3.13
C GLU A 136 -0.65 23.21 4.26
N THR A 137 -1.39 24.26 4.55
CA THR A 137 -2.39 24.32 5.63
C THR A 137 -3.66 23.49 5.37
N ARG A 138 -3.79 22.79 4.25
CA ARG A 138 -5.09 22.28 3.79
C ARG A 138 -5.18 20.78 3.47
N TYR A 139 -4.11 19.97 3.58
CA TYR A 139 -4.22 18.58 3.16
C TYR A 139 -3.73 17.62 4.24
N PRO A 140 -4.67 17.03 5.00
CA PRO A 140 -4.36 15.86 5.80
C PRO A 140 -3.76 14.78 4.89
N ALA A 141 -2.91 13.94 5.48
CA ALA A 141 -2.31 12.79 4.82
C ALA A 141 -3.28 12.14 3.81
N ARG A 142 -2.86 12.05 2.55
CA ARG A 142 -3.71 11.58 1.44
C ARG A 142 -3.91 10.05 1.44
N ARG A 143 -4.00 9.45 2.60
CA ARG A 143 -4.17 8.01 2.80
C ARG A 143 -5.42 7.45 2.13
N TRP A 144 -6.52 8.21 2.08
CA TRP A 144 -7.75 7.80 1.41
C TRP A 144 -7.55 7.32 -0.05
N VAL A 145 -6.46 7.74 -0.69
CA VAL A 145 -6.17 7.37 -2.08
C VAL A 145 -5.84 5.88 -2.20
N VAL A 146 -5.02 5.33 -1.28
CA VAL A 146 -4.71 3.90 -1.29
C VAL A 146 -5.91 3.07 -0.84
N GLU A 147 -6.71 3.56 0.11
CA GLU A 147 -7.96 2.92 0.54
C GLU A 147 -8.94 2.79 -0.63
N ARG A 148 -9.08 3.84 -1.44
CA ARG A 148 -9.88 3.84 -2.66
C ARG A 148 -9.40 2.77 -3.64
N THR A 149 -8.10 2.69 -3.89
CA THR A 149 -7.53 1.72 -4.83
C THR A 149 -7.68 0.29 -4.32
N LEU A 150 -7.47 0.03 -3.02
CA LEU A 150 -7.79 -1.25 -2.38
C LEU A 150 -9.29 -1.59 -2.51
N GLY A 151 -10.15 -0.58 -2.42
CA GLY A 151 -11.58 -0.71 -2.70
C GLY A 151 -11.86 -1.18 -4.13
N TRP A 152 -11.19 -0.59 -5.12
CA TRP A 152 -11.32 -1.01 -6.53
C TRP A 152 -10.85 -2.45 -6.76
N LEU A 153 -9.72 -2.85 -6.14
CA LEU A 153 -9.22 -4.21 -6.21
C LEU A 153 -10.22 -5.21 -5.63
N THR A 154 -10.75 -4.92 -4.44
CA THR A 154 -11.65 -5.85 -3.72
C THR A 154 -13.09 -5.87 -4.25
N LYS A 155 -13.48 -4.99 -5.17
CA LYS A 155 -14.72 -5.15 -5.95
C LYS A 155 -14.66 -6.36 -6.88
N ARG A 156 -13.48 -6.84 -7.24
CA ARG A 156 -13.31 -8.06 -8.05
C ARG A 156 -13.46 -9.29 -7.17
N ARG A 157 -14.40 -10.17 -7.50
CA ARG A 157 -14.70 -11.40 -6.70
C ARG A 157 -13.48 -12.28 -6.48
N SER A 158 -12.63 -12.44 -7.50
CA SER A 158 -11.41 -13.25 -7.43
C SER A 158 -10.33 -12.72 -6.48
N ILE A 159 -10.40 -11.43 -6.11
CA ILE A 159 -9.49 -10.78 -5.16
C ILE A 159 -10.16 -10.67 -3.79
N ARG A 160 -11.45 -10.34 -3.76
CA ARG A 160 -12.22 -10.15 -2.51
C ARG A 160 -12.18 -11.37 -1.59
N ILE A 161 -12.24 -12.57 -2.17
CA ILE A 161 -12.08 -13.84 -1.47
C ILE A 161 -11.02 -14.64 -2.23
N ARG A 162 -9.98 -15.04 -1.52
CA ARG A 162 -8.91 -15.84 -2.09
C ARG A 162 -9.30 -17.33 -2.12
N TRP A 163 -9.58 -17.83 -3.31
CA TRP A 163 -9.85 -19.25 -3.56
C TRP A 163 -8.60 -20.05 -3.98
N CYS A 164 -7.52 -19.36 -4.36
CA CYS A 164 -6.28 -20.01 -4.78
C CYS A 164 -5.45 -20.43 -3.57
N LYS A 165 -5.10 -21.70 -3.45
CA LYS A 165 -4.18 -22.20 -2.40
C LYS A 165 -2.75 -21.68 -2.61
N LYS A 166 -2.28 -21.61 -3.86
CA LYS A 166 -0.97 -21.04 -4.22
C LYS A 166 -1.04 -19.52 -4.19
N SER A 167 -0.13 -18.90 -3.43
CA SER A 167 -0.04 -17.43 -3.32
C SER A 167 0.27 -16.77 -4.66
N GLU A 168 1.09 -17.43 -5.48
CA GLU A 168 1.51 -16.92 -6.79
C GLU A 168 0.32 -16.71 -7.73
N ASN A 169 -0.65 -17.63 -7.74
CA ASN A 169 -1.85 -17.52 -8.56
C ASN A 169 -2.71 -16.32 -8.12
N TRP A 170 -2.86 -16.12 -6.82
CA TRP A 170 -3.62 -14.98 -6.32
C TRP A 170 -2.87 -13.66 -6.54
N CYS A 171 -1.54 -13.67 -6.36
CA CYS A 171 -0.68 -12.53 -6.69
C CYS A 171 -0.83 -12.13 -8.15
N ALA A 172 -0.84 -13.09 -9.08
CA ALA A 172 -1.05 -12.83 -10.51
C ALA A 172 -2.40 -12.16 -10.79
N LEU A 173 -3.47 -12.59 -10.13
CA LEU A 173 -4.79 -11.96 -10.26
C LEU A 173 -4.78 -10.50 -9.75
N ILE A 174 -4.11 -10.24 -8.63
CA ILE A 174 -3.98 -8.88 -8.09
C ILE A 174 -3.13 -8.02 -9.03
N GLN A 175 -2.00 -8.54 -9.49
CA GLN A 175 -1.14 -7.82 -10.44
C GLN A 175 -1.84 -7.51 -11.76
N PHE A 176 -2.68 -8.42 -12.25
CA PHE A 176 -3.52 -8.19 -13.43
C PHE A 176 -4.55 -7.07 -13.18
N ALA A 177 -5.18 -7.08 -12.01
CA ALA A 177 -6.10 -6.02 -11.61
C ALA A 177 -5.42 -4.66 -11.46
N CYS A 178 -4.21 -4.62 -10.89
CA CYS A 178 -3.39 -3.41 -10.81
C CYS A 178 -3.02 -2.88 -12.21
N ALA A 179 -2.64 -3.78 -13.13
CA ALA A 179 -2.35 -3.42 -14.52
C ALA A 179 -3.57 -2.79 -15.22
N HIS A 180 -4.77 -3.35 -14.98
CA HIS A 180 -6.01 -2.78 -15.50
C HIS A 180 -6.31 -1.38 -14.92
N ILE A 181 -6.06 -1.16 -13.62
CA ILE A 181 -6.21 0.17 -13.01
C ILE A 181 -5.23 1.17 -13.64
N LEU A 182 -3.97 0.79 -13.81
CA LEU A 182 -2.95 1.62 -14.47
C LEU A 182 -3.35 1.98 -15.89
N MET A 183 -3.83 1.01 -16.67
CA MET A 183 -4.33 1.24 -18.03
C MET A 183 -5.50 2.22 -18.05
N SER A 184 -6.46 2.04 -17.15
CA SER A 184 -7.61 2.95 -17.04
C SER A 184 -7.17 4.38 -16.68
N LEU A 185 -6.21 4.54 -15.77
CA LEU A 185 -5.65 5.84 -15.41
C LEU A 185 -4.80 6.46 -16.54
N ALA A 186 -4.18 5.65 -17.39
CA ALA A 186 -3.44 6.15 -18.55
C ALA A 186 -4.35 6.65 -19.67
N ILE A 187 -5.53 6.04 -19.83
CA ILE A 187 -6.47 6.37 -20.91
C ILE A 187 -7.42 7.51 -20.50
N TYR A 188 -7.93 7.45 -19.28
CA TYR A 188 -9.05 8.32 -18.84
C TYR A 188 -8.68 9.28 -17.70
N GLY A 189 -7.46 9.22 -17.19
CA GLY A 189 -7.02 9.91 -15.97
C GLY A 189 -6.28 11.24 -16.12
#